data_32837c9a9febd1eb37a25e5f79b7caf1
#
_entry.id   32837c9a9febd1eb37a25e5f79b7caf1
#
_cell.length_a   1.000
_cell.length_b   1.000
_cell.length_c   1.000
_cell.angle_alpha   90.00
_cell.angle_beta   90.00
_cell.angle_gamma   90.00
#
_symmetry.space_group_name_H-M   'P 1'
#
loop_
_entity.id
_entity.type
_entity.pdbx_description
1 polymer ?
#
loop_
_entity_poly.entity_id
_entity_poly.type
_entity_poly.pdbx_seq_one_letter_code
_entity_poly.pdbx_strand_id
1 'polypeptide(L)'
;MPINEKTPRPQEFAAVDLGSNSFHMVIARVVDGAMQIIGRLKQRVHLADGLDENSVLSEEAMTRGLNCLSLFAERLQGFSPSSVCIVGTHTLRQATNAAEFLKRAEKVIPYPIEIISGNEEARLIFMGVEHTQPERGRKLVIDIGGGSTELVIGEDFEPRQVESRRMGCVSFSQAYFPGGTINKENFQRARLAAVQKLETLAWQFRIQGWTVALGASGTIKAAQEVLVAMGEKDGFITPERLEMLVSELLKHKNFDALSLPGLSEDRKAVFAPGLAILCGVFDALAIKELRLSDGALREGVLYEMEGRFRHQDIRSRTAQSLANQYNIDREQARRVLETTTLMLEQWQEQNPKLANPHLAALLKWAVMLHEVGLNINHSGMHRHSAYILQNSDLPGFNQEQQMLMATLVRYHRKAIKLDDLPRFTLFRKKQFLPLIQLLRLGVLLNNQRQATTTPPTLRLQTEAHHWTLTFPHNWFSQNALVLLDLEKEQQYWEGVPEWLLKIAEEEPDA
;
A
#
# COMPACT_ATOMS: atom_id res chain seq x y z
N MET A 1 22.33 42.57 20.22
CA MET A 1 21.85 42.20 18.88
C MET A 1 20.74 41.17 19.02
N PRO A 2 19.52 41.41 18.60
CA PRO A 2 18.46 40.43 18.71
C PRO A 2 18.64 39.38 17.62
N ILE A 3 18.78 38.14 18.04
CA ILE A 3 18.68 36.96 17.16
C ILE A 3 17.19 36.75 16.91
N ASN A 4 16.72 37.30 15.81
CA ASN A 4 15.34 37.14 15.40
C ASN A 4 15.28 36.78 13.90
N GLU A 5 15.69 35.57 13.57
CA GLU A 5 15.24 34.88 12.36
C GLU A 5 14.90 33.45 12.79
N LYS A 6 13.60 33.16 12.84
CA LYS A 6 13.09 31.80 12.94
C LYS A 6 13.52 31.08 11.68
N THR A 7 14.70 30.48 11.67
CA THR A 7 15.02 29.45 10.69
C THR A 7 13.89 28.43 10.76
N PRO A 8 13.19 28.14 9.65
CA PRO A 8 12.13 27.13 9.67
C PRO A 8 12.75 25.84 10.22
N ARG A 9 12.09 25.24 11.22
CA ARG A 9 12.56 23.96 11.77
C ARG A 9 12.62 22.96 10.62
N PRO A 10 13.69 22.16 10.49
CA PRO A 10 13.76 21.13 9.49
C PRO A 10 12.52 20.25 9.58
N GLN A 11 11.93 19.92 8.43
CA GLN A 11 10.76 19.04 8.39
C GLN A 11 11.18 17.64 8.80
N GLU A 12 10.53 17.09 9.83
CA GLU A 12 10.80 15.76 10.35
C GLU A 12 9.73 14.79 9.87
N PHE A 13 10.15 13.56 9.53
CA PHE A 13 9.31 12.47 9.08
C PHE A 13 9.57 11.22 9.91
N ALA A 14 8.55 10.40 10.08
CA ALA A 14 8.67 9.11 10.73
C ALA A 14 8.00 8.02 9.89
N ALA A 15 8.74 6.95 9.62
CA ALA A 15 8.22 5.73 9.00
C ALA A 15 8.23 4.61 10.02
N VAL A 16 7.09 3.92 10.16
CA VAL A 16 6.93 2.77 11.04
C VAL A 16 6.52 1.56 10.20
N ASP A 17 7.26 0.47 10.34
CA ASP A 17 7.02 -0.82 9.69
C ASP A 17 6.56 -1.82 10.74
N LEU A 18 5.33 -2.33 10.59
CA LEU A 18 4.76 -3.38 11.43
C LEU A 18 4.98 -4.74 10.77
N GLY A 19 6.21 -5.22 10.89
CA GLY A 19 6.64 -6.48 10.30
C GLY A 19 6.22 -7.72 11.10
N SER A 20 6.36 -8.89 10.51
CA SER A 20 5.96 -10.19 11.09
C SER A 20 6.75 -10.55 12.35
N ASN A 21 8.04 -10.25 12.40
CA ASN A 21 8.92 -10.57 13.52
C ASN A 21 9.16 -9.36 14.45
N SER A 22 9.33 -8.19 13.87
CA SER A 22 9.71 -6.97 14.60
C SER A 22 8.98 -5.76 14.04
N PHE A 23 8.66 -4.82 14.92
CA PHE A 23 8.24 -3.49 14.53
C PHE A 23 9.45 -2.56 14.52
N HIS A 24 9.52 -1.71 13.51
CA HIS A 24 10.63 -0.80 13.33
C HIS A 24 10.11 0.62 13.12
N MET A 25 10.78 1.59 13.70
CA MET A 25 10.55 3.01 13.45
C MET A 25 11.85 3.68 13.05
N VAL A 26 11.78 4.53 12.03
CA VAL A 26 12.87 5.41 11.62
C VAL A 26 12.34 6.83 11.60
N ILE A 27 13.10 7.73 12.23
CA ILE A 27 12.84 9.17 12.21
C ILE A 27 13.94 9.83 11.39
N ALA A 28 13.54 10.70 10.47
CA ALA A 28 14.44 11.44 9.61
C ALA A 28 14.03 12.91 9.56
N ARG A 29 14.98 13.79 9.22
CA ARG A 29 14.73 15.19 8.91
C ARG A 29 15.28 15.52 7.54
N VAL A 30 14.67 16.48 6.87
CA VAL A 30 15.18 16.99 5.59
C VAL A 30 15.97 18.27 5.85
N VAL A 31 17.25 18.27 5.46
CA VAL A 31 18.15 19.42 5.57
C VAL A 31 18.77 19.66 4.20
N ASP A 32 18.58 20.84 3.65
CA ASP A 32 19.08 21.21 2.31
C ASP A 32 18.75 20.20 1.20
N GLY A 33 17.55 19.60 1.29
CA GLY A 33 17.07 18.61 0.34
C GLY A 33 17.61 17.19 0.55
N ALA A 34 18.46 16.97 1.53
CA ALA A 34 18.98 15.66 1.89
C ALA A 34 18.26 15.08 3.12
N MET A 35 17.90 13.79 3.04
CA MET A 35 17.27 13.09 4.16
C MET A 35 18.34 12.60 5.14
N GLN A 36 18.25 13.03 6.40
CA GLN A 36 19.13 12.64 7.49
C GLN A 36 18.35 11.79 8.49
N ILE A 37 18.75 10.56 8.70
CA ILE A 37 18.18 9.70 9.74
C ILE A 37 18.71 10.17 11.10
N ILE A 38 17.78 10.51 12.00
CA ILE A 38 18.08 11.03 13.35
C ILE A 38 17.69 10.05 14.46
N GLY A 39 16.91 9.02 14.15
CA GLY A 39 16.51 8.02 15.13
C GLY A 39 16.10 6.69 14.47
N ARG A 40 16.45 5.59 15.15
CA ARG A 40 16.01 4.23 14.77
C ARG A 40 15.59 3.49 16.04
N LEU A 41 14.39 2.91 16.03
CA LEU A 41 13.90 2.02 17.08
C LEU A 41 13.48 0.70 16.45
N LYS A 42 13.80 -0.39 17.15
CA LYS A 42 13.40 -1.72 16.76
C LYS A 42 12.92 -2.46 17.99
N GLN A 43 11.75 -3.06 17.91
CA GLN A 43 11.18 -3.91 18.95
C GLN A 43 10.76 -5.25 18.35
N ARG A 44 11.07 -6.34 19.05
CA ARG A 44 10.58 -7.66 18.70
C ARG A 44 9.17 -7.84 19.21
N VAL A 45 8.28 -8.10 18.32
CA VAL A 45 6.86 -8.29 18.62
C VAL A 45 6.44 -9.74 18.39
N HIS A 46 7.13 -10.45 17.47
CA HIS A 46 6.78 -11.81 17.07
C HIS A 46 5.29 -11.91 16.73
N LEU A 47 4.83 -10.99 15.91
CA LEU A 47 3.41 -10.89 15.57
C LEU A 47 2.93 -12.14 14.81
N ALA A 48 3.75 -12.65 13.88
CA ALA A 48 3.43 -13.83 13.09
C ALA A 48 3.30 -15.12 13.92
N ASP A 49 4.00 -15.22 15.05
CA ASP A 49 3.90 -16.38 15.93
C ASP A 49 2.52 -16.51 16.59
N GLY A 50 1.72 -15.44 16.54
CA GLY A 50 0.35 -15.43 17.05
C GLY A 50 -0.72 -15.78 16.00
N LEU A 51 -0.37 -16.07 14.76
CA LEU A 51 -1.34 -16.53 13.76
C LEU A 51 -1.59 -18.03 13.90
N ASP A 52 -2.86 -18.40 14.05
CA ASP A 52 -3.28 -19.80 14.03
C ASP A 52 -3.49 -20.31 12.58
N GLU A 53 -3.95 -21.57 12.46
CA GLU A 53 -4.23 -22.25 11.16
C GLU A 53 -5.32 -21.52 10.34
N ASN A 54 -6.21 -20.78 11.00
CA ASN A 54 -7.27 -19.99 10.39
C ASN A 54 -6.86 -18.53 10.14
N SER A 55 -5.56 -18.21 10.32
CA SER A 55 -5.02 -16.86 10.23
C SER A 55 -5.68 -15.88 11.22
N VAL A 56 -6.08 -16.36 12.41
CA VAL A 56 -6.56 -15.53 13.50
C VAL A 56 -5.37 -15.14 14.38
N LEU A 57 -5.19 -13.85 14.62
CA LEU A 57 -4.13 -13.32 15.47
C LEU A 57 -4.53 -13.44 16.94
N SER A 58 -3.65 -14.06 17.74
CA SER A 58 -3.90 -14.29 19.16
C SER A 58 -3.90 -13.02 19.99
N GLU A 59 -4.58 -13.05 21.13
CA GLU A 59 -4.68 -11.91 22.07
C GLU A 59 -3.30 -11.50 22.60
N GLU A 60 -2.42 -12.48 22.88
CA GLU A 60 -1.07 -12.23 23.37
C GLU A 60 -0.22 -11.51 22.32
N ALA A 61 -0.34 -11.90 21.06
CA ALA A 61 0.39 -11.25 19.97
C ALA A 61 -0.13 -9.83 19.72
N MET A 62 -1.45 -9.62 19.76
CA MET A 62 -2.04 -8.28 19.69
C MET A 62 -1.56 -7.40 20.84
N THR A 63 -1.53 -7.91 22.06
CA THR A 63 -1.06 -7.17 23.23
C THR A 63 0.41 -6.77 23.10
N ARG A 64 1.29 -7.68 22.63
CA ARG A 64 2.70 -7.32 22.35
C ARG A 64 2.82 -6.22 21.31
N GLY A 65 2.02 -6.29 20.23
CA GLY A 65 1.99 -5.26 19.19
C GLY A 65 1.53 -3.90 19.73
N LEU A 66 0.45 -3.88 20.50
CA LEU A 66 -0.08 -2.64 21.11
C LEU A 66 0.90 -2.01 22.10
N ASN A 67 1.57 -2.80 22.93
CA ASN A 67 2.59 -2.31 23.84
C ASN A 67 3.77 -1.67 23.08
N CYS A 68 4.19 -2.26 21.97
CA CYS A 68 5.22 -1.67 21.12
C CYS A 68 4.75 -0.35 20.50
N LEU A 69 3.51 -0.29 20.00
CA LEU A 69 2.92 0.94 19.45
C LEU A 69 2.82 2.05 20.48
N SER A 70 2.56 1.73 21.76
CA SER A 70 2.58 2.70 22.86
C SER A 70 3.95 3.35 23.02
N LEU A 71 5.02 2.55 22.99
CA LEU A 71 6.39 3.08 23.05
C LEU A 71 6.73 3.98 21.84
N PHE A 72 6.23 3.60 20.66
CA PHE A 72 6.43 4.42 19.47
C PHE A 72 5.63 5.72 19.52
N ALA A 73 4.41 5.68 20.05
CA ALA A 73 3.57 6.88 20.22
C ALA A 73 4.24 7.93 21.10
N GLU A 74 4.95 7.53 22.17
CA GLU A 74 5.72 8.45 23.00
C GLU A 74 6.81 9.19 22.21
N ARG A 75 7.46 8.52 21.26
CA ARG A 75 8.52 9.10 20.42
C ARG A 75 7.98 9.98 19.29
N LEU A 76 6.71 9.78 18.93
CA LEU A 76 6.04 10.52 17.87
C LEU A 76 5.25 11.74 18.39
N GLN A 77 5.36 12.07 19.69
CA GLN A 77 4.73 13.25 20.24
C GLN A 77 5.19 14.51 19.52
N GLY A 78 4.24 15.31 19.05
CA GLY A 78 4.50 16.57 18.34
C GLY A 78 4.68 16.45 16.83
N PHE A 79 4.68 15.23 16.27
CA PHE A 79 4.66 15.06 14.82
C PHE A 79 3.27 15.37 14.24
N SER A 80 3.23 16.00 13.07
CA SER A 80 1.97 16.20 12.36
C SER A 80 1.49 14.85 11.75
N PRO A 81 0.17 14.63 11.62
CA PRO A 81 -0.34 13.41 10.97
C PRO A 81 0.22 13.16 9.57
N SER A 82 0.50 14.21 8.80
CA SER A 82 1.06 14.13 7.45
C SER A 82 2.54 13.75 7.42
N SER A 83 3.26 13.85 8.54
CA SER A 83 4.67 13.51 8.62
C SER A 83 4.96 12.15 9.27
N VAL A 84 3.92 11.35 9.54
CA VAL A 84 4.05 9.99 10.06
C VAL A 84 3.33 9.02 9.12
N CYS A 85 4.01 7.95 8.74
CA CYS A 85 3.43 6.85 7.98
C CYS A 85 3.71 5.53 8.69
N ILE A 86 2.64 4.79 9.02
CA ILE A 86 2.72 3.47 9.65
C ILE A 86 2.18 2.45 8.66
N VAL A 87 3.03 1.52 8.23
CA VAL A 87 2.64 0.47 7.30
C VAL A 87 2.57 -0.88 7.99
N GLY A 88 1.48 -1.60 7.76
CA GLY A 88 1.32 -3.01 8.13
C GLY A 88 1.59 -3.92 6.95
N THR A 89 2.40 -4.95 7.15
CA THR A 89 2.87 -5.84 6.10
C THR A 89 2.25 -7.24 6.19
N HIS A 90 2.99 -8.29 5.87
CA HIS A 90 2.51 -9.65 5.66
C HIS A 90 1.55 -10.18 6.75
N THR A 91 1.90 -10.10 8.02
CA THR A 91 1.07 -10.68 9.10
C THR A 91 -0.29 -10.00 9.21
N LEU A 92 -0.34 -8.66 9.14
CA LEU A 92 -1.59 -7.92 9.17
C LEU A 92 -2.42 -8.12 7.88
N ARG A 93 -1.77 -8.35 6.72
CA ARG A 93 -2.47 -8.75 5.49
C ARG A 93 -3.15 -10.12 5.61
N GLN A 94 -2.53 -11.05 6.34
CA GLN A 94 -3.04 -12.42 6.49
C GLN A 94 -4.09 -12.53 7.59
N ALA A 95 -3.99 -11.73 8.65
CA ALA A 95 -4.85 -11.85 9.81
C ALA A 95 -6.31 -11.55 9.48
N THR A 96 -7.20 -12.54 9.68
CA THR A 96 -8.64 -12.41 9.47
C THR A 96 -9.30 -11.44 10.46
N ASN A 97 -8.68 -11.24 11.61
CA ASN A 97 -9.09 -10.31 12.66
C ASN A 97 -8.20 -9.05 12.73
N ALA A 98 -7.48 -8.69 11.66
CA ALA A 98 -6.64 -7.49 11.63
C ALA A 98 -7.42 -6.21 11.99
N ALA A 99 -8.68 -6.10 11.58
CA ALA A 99 -9.54 -4.96 11.90
C ALA A 99 -9.70 -4.74 13.42
N GLU A 100 -9.69 -5.81 14.22
CA GLU A 100 -9.74 -5.71 15.69
C GLU A 100 -8.44 -5.12 16.23
N PHE A 101 -7.29 -5.61 15.76
CA PHE A 101 -5.99 -5.04 16.12
C PHE A 101 -5.92 -3.55 15.77
N LEU A 102 -6.30 -3.16 14.55
CA LEU A 102 -6.29 -1.78 14.10
C LEU A 102 -7.18 -0.87 14.97
N LYS A 103 -8.40 -1.32 15.30
CA LYS A 103 -9.32 -0.59 16.17
C LYS A 103 -8.76 -0.36 17.59
N ARG A 104 -7.98 -1.31 18.10
CA ARG A 104 -7.29 -1.18 19.40
C ARG A 104 -6.07 -0.24 19.27
N ALA A 105 -5.35 -0.35 18.17
CA ALA A 105 -4.19 0.49 17.89
C ALA A 105 -4.54 1.98 17.79
N GLU A 106 -5.72 2.34 17.25
CA GLU A 106 -6.23 3.72 17.21
C GLU A 106 -6.29 4.39 18.59
N LYS A 107 -6.46 3.60 19.68
CA LYS A 107 -6.49 4.11 21.06
C LYS A 107 -5.09 4.33 21.64
N VAL A 108 -4.07 3.74 21.03
CA VAL A 108 -2.69 3.71 21.51
C VAL A 108 -1.81 4.68 20.75
N ILE A 109 -1.99 4.78 19.44
CA ILE A 109 -1.21 5.63 18.55
C ILE A 109 -2.14 6.49 17.68
N PRO A 110 -1.98 7.85 17.66
CA PRO A 110 -2.91 8.75 16.99
C PRO A 110 -2.67 8.87 15.47
N TYR A 111 -2.05 7.87 14.87
CA TYR A 111 -1.74 7.83 13.44
C TYR A 111 -2.37 6.59 12.81
N PRO A 112 -2.94 6.69 11.59
CA PRO A 112 -3.53 5.54 10.93
C PRO A 112 -2.46 4.50 10.56
N ILE A 113 -2.82 3.22 10.66
CA ILE A 113 -1.99 2.10 10.19
C ILE A 113 -2.52 1.68 8.81
N GLU A 114 -1.67 1.77 7.81
CA GLU A 114 -1.99 1.45 6.42
C GLU A 114 -1.51 0.03 6.08
N ILE A 115 -2.42 -0.90 5.80
CA ILE A 115 -2.02 -2.23 5.33
C ILE A 115 -1.71 -2.12 3.83
N ILE A 116 -0.46 -2.37 3.46
CA ILE A 116 0.00 -2.29 2.07
C ILE A 116 0.02 -3.68 1.41
N SER A 117 -0.18 -3.74 0.09
CA SER A 117 -0.05 -4.99 -0.67
C SER A 117 1.41 -5.48 -0.70
N GLY A 118 1.63 -6.76 -1.02
CA GLY A 118 3.00 -7.27 -1.14
C GLY A 118 3.79 -6.59 -2.26
N ASN A 119 3.14 -6.27 -3.37
CA ASN A 119 3.77 -5.57 -4.48
C ASN A 119 4.07 -4.10 -4.14
N GLU A 120 3.22 -3.44 -3.35
CA GLU A 120 3.52 -2.10 -2.84
C GLU A 120 4.67 -2.12 -1.83
N GLU A 121 4.73 -3.13 -0.95
CA GLU A 121 5.86 -3.37 -0.06
C GLU A 121 7.16 -3.52 -0.85
N ALA A 122 7.17 -4.37 -1.89
CA ALA A 122 8.32 -4.58 -2.76
C ALA A 122 8.74 -3.30 -3.51
N ARG A 123 7.78 -2.52 -4.03
CA ARG A 123 8.05 -1.23 -4.66
C ARG A 123 8.72 -0.24 -3.71
N LEU A 124 8.21 -0.13 -2.49
CA LEU A 124 8.78 0.76 -1.46
C LEU A 124 10.18 0.31 -1.05
N ILE A 125 10.41 -1.00 -0.91
CA ILE A 125 11.76 -1.55 -0.67
C ILE A 125 12.71 -1.14 -1.78
N PHE A 126 12.31 -1.30 -3.05
CA PHE A 126 13.11 -0.89 -4.19
C PHE A 126 13.44 0.61 -4.15
N MET A 127 12.46 1.46 -3.85
CA MET A 127 12.68 2.91 -3.69
C MET A 127 13.71 3.22 -2.58
N GLY A 128 13.61 2.52 -1.43
CA GLY A 128 14.58 2.66 -0.34
C GLY A 128 15.98 2.25 -0.75
N VAL A 129 16.11 1.18 -1.52
CA VAL A 129 17.39 0.72 -2.06
C VAL A 129 17.95 1.72 -3.07
N GLU A 130 17.15 2.19 -4.04
CA GLU A 130 17.59 3.14 -5.06
C GLU A 130 18.10 4.46 -4.47
N HIS A 131 17.47 4.97 -3.41
CA HIS A 131 17.92 6.19 -2.75
C HIS A 131 19.16 6.04 -1.90
N THR A 132 19.50 4.83 -1.48
CA THR A 132 20.60 4.59 -0.53
C THR A 132 21.83 3.92 -1.15
N GLN A 133 21.69 3.36 -2.35
CA GLN A 133 22.76 2.62 -3.01
C GLN A 133 23.29 3.37 -4.24
N PRO A 134 24.62 3.56 -4.35
CA PRO A 134 25.23 4.36 -5.41
C PRO A 134 25.35 3.63 -6.75
N GLU A 135 25.10 2.32 -6.79
CA GLU A 135 25.23 1.51 -7.99
C GLU A 135 24.29 2.02 -9.10
N ARG A 136 24.78 2.06 -10.31
CA ARG A 136 24.01 2.45 -11.50
C ARG A 136 23.57 1.23 -12.30
N GLY A 137 22.55 1.41 -13.12
CA GLY A 137 21.97 0.39 -13.99
C GLY A 137 20.91 -0.45 -13.30
N ARG A 138 20.52 -1.50 -13.99
CA ARG A 138 19.39 -2.33 -13.54
C ARG A 138 19.76 -3.14 -12.30
N LYS A 139 18.93 -3.01 -11.27
CA LYS A 139 19.11 -3.68 -9.98
C LYS A 139 18.09 -4.80 -9.81
N LEU A 140 18.55 -5.96 -9.30
CA LEU A 140 17.67 -6.94 -8.66
C LEU A 140 17.71 -6.66 -7.15
N VAL A 141 16.56 -6.41 -6.55
CA VAL A 141 16.42 -6.22 -5.10
C VAL A 141 15.67 -7.41 -4.51
N ILE A 142 16.21 -7.97 -3.43
CA ILE A 142 15.66 -9.11 -2.70
C ILE A 142 15.51 -8.73 -1.24
N ASP A 143 14.31 -8.91 -0.69
CA ASP A 143 14.04 -8.76 0.74
C ASP A 143 13.42 -10.04 1.28
N ILE A 144 14.08 -10.69 2.24
CA ILE A 144 13.56 -11.90 2.90
C ILE A 144 13.06 -11.51 4.28
N GLY A 145 11.76 -11.26 4.35
CA GLY A 145 11.06 -10.91 5.58
C GLY A 145 10.69 -12.11 6.46
N GLY A 146 9.85 -11.85 7.47
CA GLY A 146 9.36 -12.92 8.37
C GLY A 146 8.33 -13.83 7.71
N GLY A 147 7.41 -13.29 6.92
CA GLY A 147 6.32 -14.03 6.30
C GLY A 147 6.35 -14.06 4.78
N SER A 148 7.00 -13.10 4.15
CA SER A 148 7.11 -12.96 2.68
C SER A 148 8.54 -12.71 2.24
N THR A 149 8.76 -12.83 0.94
CA THR A 149 9.97 -12.42 0.23
C THR A 149 9.56 -11.58 -0.95
N GLU A 150 10.12 -10.39 -1.03
CA GLU A 150 9.91 -9.43 -2.08
C GLU A 150 11.08 -9.47 -3.07
N LEU A 151 10.76 -9.40 -4.37
CA LEU A 151 11.70 -9.44 -5.47
C LEU A 151 11.36 -8.31 -6.44
N VAL A 152 12.34 -7.47 -6.77
CA VAL A 152 12.12 -6.36 -7.70
C VAL A 152 13.27 -6.26 -8.68
N ILE A 153 12.95 -6.13 -9.96
CA ILE A 153 13.88 -5.60 -10.96
C ILE A 153 13.46 -4.19 -11.32
N GLY A 154 14.38 -3.25 -11.28
CA GLY A 154 14.14 -1.88 -11.66
C GLY A 154 15.42 -1.13 -12.01
N GLU A 155 15.28 0.11 -12.48
CA GLU A 155 16.37 0.98 -12.92
C GLU A 155 15.91 2.43 -12.81
N ASP A 156 16.77 3.33 -12.33
CA ASP A 156 16.52 4.78 -12.26
C ASP A 156 15.19 5.12 -11.55
N PHE A 157 14.97 4.57 -10.36
CA PHE A 157 13.76 4.71 -9.55
C PHE A 157 12.47 4.13 -10.15
N GLU A 158 12.56 3.44 -11.28
CA GLU A 158 11.42 2.81 -11.94
C GLU A 158 11.45 1.30 -11.73
N PRO A 159 10.55 0.73 -10.89
CA PRO A 159 10.39 -0.71 -10.79
C PRO A 159 9.75 -1.23 -12.08
N ARG A 160 10.40 -2.24 -12.69
CA ARG A 160 9.96 -2.85 -13.95
C ARG A 160 9.21 -4.16 -13.73
N GLN A 161 9.65 -4.93 -12.76
CA GLN A 161 9.01 -6.16 -12.33
C GLN A 161 9.02 -6.22 -10.82
N VAL A 162 7.87 -6.46 -10.23
CA VAL A 162 7.63 -6.44 -8.79
C VAL A 162 6.89 -7.71 -8.40
N GLU A 163 7.41 -8.44 -7.45
CA GLU A 163 6.82 -9.70 -6.98
C GLU A 163 6.94 -9.82 -5.46
N SER A 164 5.89 -10.35 -4.85
CA SER A 164 5.88 -10.75 -3.45
C SER A 164 5.43 -12.20 -3.33
N ARG A 165 6.21 -13.01 -2.64
CA ARG A 165 5.94 -14.43 -2.45
C ARG A 165 5.78 -14.77 -0.98
N ARG A 166 4.78 -15.59 -0.65
CA ARG A 166 4.55 -16.09 0.72
C ARG A 166 5.63 -17.10 1.09
N MET A 167 6.81 -16.61 1.36
CA MET A 167 7.96 -17.35 1.87
C MET A 167 8.82 -16.41 2.72
N GLY A 168 8.83 -16.62 4.02
CA GLY A 168 9.58 -15.82 4.97
C GLY A 168 10.24 -16.69 6.03
N CYS A 169 11.22 -16.14 6.72
CA CYS A 169 12.02 -16.92 7.67
C CYS A 169 11.19 -17.47 8.85
N VAL A 170 10.14 -16.78 9.31
CA VAL A 170 9.24 -17.27 10.36
C VAL A 170 8.31 -18.36 9.84
N SER A 171 7.63 -18.11 8.71
CA SER A 171 6.71 -19.09 8.11
C SER A 171 7.43 -20.38 7.70
N PHE A 172 8.67 -20.28 7.20
CA PHE A 172 9.48 -21.46 6.86
C PHE A 172 10.03 -22.17 8.09
N SER A 173 10.29 -21.45 9.19
CA SER A 173 10.64 -22.06 10.47
C SER A 173 9.55 -23.03 10.93
N GLN A 174 8.30 -22.55 10.94
CA GLN A 174 7.14 -23.36 11.34
C GLN A 174 6.88 -24.54 10.40
N ALA A 175 7.00 -24.33 9.09
CA ALA A 175 6.63 -25.33 8.09
C ALA A 175 7.70 -26.43 7.88
N TYR A 176 8.99 -26.10 7.97
CA TYR A 176 10.07 -26.98 7.55
C TYR A 176 11.07 -27.36 8.64
N PHE A 177 11.05 -26.69 9.80
CA PHE A 177 11.96 -26.95 10.91
C PHE A 177 11.19 -27.28 12.20
N PRO A 178 10.39 -28.35 12.23
CA PRO A 178 9.58 -28.69 13.39
C PRO A 178 10.44 -28.85 14.64
N GLY A 179 10.01 -28.25 15.76
CA GLY A 179 10.75 -28.24 17.01
C GLY A 179 12.13 -27.57 16.91
N GLY A 180 12.37 -26.74 15.90
CA GLY A 180 13.66 -26.08 15.69
C GLY A 180 14.78 -27.01 15.20
N THR A 181 14.44 -28.21 14.70
CA THR A 181 15.42 -29.22 14.28
C THR A 181 16.14 -28.83 12.99
N ILE A 182 17.47 -28.75 13.06
CA ILE A 182 18.35 -28.51 11.91
C ILE A 182 18.95 -29.87 11.46
N ASN A 183 18.62 -30.25 10.22
CA ASN A 183 19.24 -31.39 9.55
C ASN A 183 19.20 -31.17 8.02
N LYS A 184 19.93 -31.99 7.30
CA LYS A 184 20.04 -31.90 5.83
C LYS A 184 18.70 -32.04 5.13
N GLU A 185 17.84 -32.93 5.61
CA GLU A 185 16.52 -33.18 5.00
C GLU A 185 15.60 -31.98 5.14
N ASN A 186 15.44 -31.43 6.35
CA ASN A 186 14.62 -30.25 6.62
C ASN A 186 15.10 -29.03 5.80
N PHE A 187 16.42 -28.82 5.76
CA PHE A 187 17.03 -27.73 5.01
C PHE A 187 16.77 -27.88 3.50
N GLN A 188 16.98 -29.06 2.93
CA GLN A 188 16.76 -29.30 1.52
C GLN A 188 15.28 -29.17 1.13
N ARG A 189 14.37 -29.66 1.97
CA ARG A 189 12.91 -29.46 1.75
C ARG A 189 12.54 -27.98 1.74
N ALA A 190 13.07 -27.19 2.66
CA ALA A 190 12.86 -25.74 2.71
C ALA A 190 13.43 -25.06 1.47
N ARG A 191 14.67 -25.38 1.07
CA ARG A 191 15.33 -24.83 -0.14
C ARG A 191 14.51 -25.14 -1.40
N LEU A 192 14.10 -26.40 -1.58
CA LEU A 192 13.27 -26.80 -2.73
C LEU A 192 11.91 -26.12 -2.75
N ALA A 193 11.28 -25.94 -1.59
CA ALA A 193 10.02 -25.21 -1.49
C ALA A 193 10.17 -23.74 -1.91
N ALA A 194 11.29 -23.11 -1.59
CA ALA A 194 11.58 -21.74 -2.06
C ALA A 194 11.76 -21.71 -3.59
N VAL A 195 12.50 -22.66 -4.17
CA VAL A 195 12.64 -22.79 -5.63
C VAL A 195 11.28 -22.96 -6.29
N GLN A 196 10.43 -23.86 -5.78
CA GLN A 196 9.09 -24.12 -6.31
C GLN A 196 8.20 -22.86 -6.32
N LYS A 197 8.25 -22.05 -5.25
CA LYS A 197 7.50 -20.80 -5.18
C LYS A 197 7.95 -19.73 -6.19
N LEU A 198 9.16 -19.86 -6.71
CA LEU A 198 9.76 -18.96 -7.69
C LEU A 198 9.71 -19.50 -9.14
N GLU A 199 9.36 -20.76 -9.34
CA GLU A 199 9.43 -21.45 -10.62
C GLU A 199 8.72 -20.69 -11.75
N THR A 200 7.51 -20.18 -11.48
CA THR A 200 6.68 -19.49 -12.48
C THR A 200 7.21 -18.13 -12.91
N LEU A 201 8.07 -17.51 -12.11
CA LEU A 201 8.58 -16.15 -12.37
C LEU A 201 10.07 -16.10 -12.69
N ALA A 202 10.82 -17.13 -12.30
CA ALA A 202 12.28 -17.14 -12.40
C ALA A 202 12.81 -16.86 -13.82
N TRP A 203 12.13 -17.41 -14.85
CA TRP A 203 12.50 -17.18 -16.23
C TRP A 203 12.35 -15.71 -16.66
N GLN A 204 11.29 -15.02 -16.21
CA GLN A 204 11.05 -13.61 -16.52
C GLN A 204 12.13 -12.73 -15.91
N PHE A 205 12.48 -12.97 -14.63
CA PHE A 205 13.57 -12.26 -13.95
C PHE A 205 14.90 -12.47 -14.66
N ARG A 206 15.24 -13.72 -15.04
CA ARG A 206 16.48 -14.03 -15.74
C ARG A 206 16.57 -13.39 -17.13
N ILE A 207 15.46 -13.33 -17.89
CA ILE A 207 15.43 -12.67 -19.21
C ILE A 207 15.61 -11.16 -19.06
N GLN A 208 14.93 -10.52 -18.10
CA GLN A 208 15.13 -9.09 -17.86
C GLN A 208 16.57 -8.78 -17.44
N GLY A 209 17.19 -9.67 -16.67
CA GLY A 209 18.56 -9.54 -16.21
C GLY A 209 18.76 -8.31 -15.30
N TRP A 210 19.90 -8.24 -14.67
CA TRP A 210 20.34 -7.15 -13.81
C TRP A 210 21.85 -6.96 -13.88
N THR A 211 22.31 -5.77 -13.54
CA THR A 211 23.73 -5.42 -13.44
C THR A 211 24.27 -5.76 -12.05
N VAL A 212 23.44 -5.52 -11.01
CA VAL A 212 23.77 -5.77 -9.61
C VAL A 212 22.59 -6.38 -8.87
N ALA A 213 22.84 -7.35 -8.00
CA ALA A 213 21.85 -7.88 -7.08
C ALA A 213 22.12 -7.35 -5.67
N LEU A 214 21.08 -6.81 -5.04
CA LEU A 214 21.10 -6.19 -3.72
C LEU A 214 20.12 -6.89 -2.80
N GLY A 215 20.56 -7.20 -1.59
CA GLY A 215 19.74 -7.83 -0.58
C GLY A 215 19.43 -6.88 0.56
N ALA A 216 18.15 -6.80 0.95
CA ALA A 216 17.70 -6.04 2.10
C ALA A 216 17.28 -6.95 3.24
N SER A 217 16.96 -6.35 4.39
CA SER A 217 16.44 -7.01 5.59
C SER A 217 17.41 -7.88 6.40
N GLY A 218 16.86 -8.38 7.50
CA GLY A 218 17.69 -9.00 8.52
C GLY A 218 18.19 -10.40 8.20
N THR A 219 17.55 -11.13 7.28
CA THR A 219 18.02 -12.46 6.88
C THR A 219 19.32 -12.37 6.10
N ILE A 220 19.36 -11.50 5.11
CA ILE A 220 20.54 -11.30 4.24
C ILE A 220 21.67 -10.66 5.04
N LYS A 221 21.34 -9.69 5.90
CA LYS A 221 22.29 -9.07 6.81
C LYS A 221 22.96 -10.11 7.73
N ALA A 222 22.18 -11.01 8.33
CA ALA A 222 22.72 -12.05 9.19
C ALA A 222 23.65 -13.02 8.42
N ALA A 223 23.29 -13.39 7.19
CA ALA A 223 24.16 -14.22 6.34
C ALA A 223 25.49 -13.53 6.04
N GLN A 224 25.46 -12.25 5.72
CA GLN A 224 26.68 -11.44 5.48
C GLN A 224 27.53 -11.32 6.76
N GLU A 225 26.91 -11.00 7.92
CA GLU A 225 27.62 -10.85 9.20
C GLU A 225 28.36 -12.14 9.59
N VAL A 226 27.73 -13.30 9.37
CA VAL A 226 28.38 -14.60 9.61
C VAL A 226 29.53 -14.82 8.63
N LEU A 227 29.35 -14.55 7.33
CA LEU A 227 30.42 -14.69 6.33
C LEU A 227 31.63 -13.79 6.65
N VAL A 228 31.38 -12.54 7.01
CA VAL A 228 32.45 -11.61 7.40
C VAL A 228 33.19 -12.12 8.64
N ALA A 229 32.47 -12.64 9.63
CA ALA A 229 33.08 -13.22 10.84
C ALA A 229 33.84 -14.53 10.55
N MET A 230 33.47 -15.26 9.50
CA MET A 230 34.20 -16.44 9.02
C MET A 230 35.42 -16.09 8.16
N GLY A 231 35.64 -14.81 7.83
CA GLY A 231 36.82 -14.34 7.12
C GLY A 231 36.60 -13.75 5.72
N GLU A 232 35.36 -13.76 5.22
CA GLU A 232 34.98 -13.18 3.91
C GLU A 232 34.81 -11.66 4.00
N LYS A 233 35.94 -10.94 4.02
CA LYS A 233 35.99 -9.49 4.36
C LYS A 233 35.29 -8.54 3.38
N ASP A 234 35.08 -8.96 2.13
CA ASP A 234 34.39 -8.15 1.12
C ASP A 234 32.87 -8.08 1.30
N GLY A 235 32.31 -8.97 2.12
CA GLY A 235 30.87 -9.00 2.48
C GLY A 235 29.94 -9.44 1.34
N PHE A 236 30.49 -9.94 0.21
CA PHE A 236 29.68 -10.48 -0.88
C PHE A 236 29.13 -11.86 -0.54
N ILE A 237 27.92 -12.12 -0.96
CA ILE A 237 27.27 -13.42 -0.86
C ILE A 237 27.30 -14.06 -2.25
N THR A 238 27.97 -15.23 -2.36
CA THR A 238 28.06 -16.01 -3.60
C THR A 238 27.51 -17.42 -3.37
N PRO A 239 27.21 -18.20 -4.44
CA PRO A 239 26.77 -19.59 -4.29
C PRO A 239 27.73 -20.44 -3.45
N GLU A 240 29.04 -20.30 -3.66
CA GLU A 240 30.07 -21.07 -2.95
C GLU A 240 30.08 -20.71 -1.46
N ARG A 241 29.95 -19.42 -1.13
CA ARG A 241 29.87 -18.96 0.26
C ARG A 241 28.57 -19.38 0.95
N LEU A 242 27.46 -19.44 0.21
CA LEU A 242 26.22 -19.99 0.74
C LEU A 242 26.35 -21.47 1.09
N GLU A 243 26.97 -22.27 0.23
CA GLU A 243 27.21 -23.70 0.53
C GLU A 243 28.16 -23.87 1.72
N MET A 244 29.16 -22.99 1.90
CA MET A 244 29.99 -22.95 3.10
C MET A 244 29.16 -22.66 4.35
N LEU A 245 28.26 -21.65 4.31
CA LEU A 245 27.33 -21.35 5.42
C LEU A 245 26.42 -22.54 5.74
N VAL A 246 25.89 -23.20 4.71
CA VAL A 246 25.05 -24.41 4.89
C VAL A 246 25.83 -25.52 5.55
N SER A 247 27.08 -25.73 5.14
CA SER A 247 27.94 -26.74 5.71
C SER A 247 28.23 -26.49 7.18
N GLU A 248 28.48 -25.24 7.58
CA GLU A 248 28.66 -24.85 8.97
C GLU A 248 27.35 -24.97 9.78
N LEU A 249 26.22 -24.51 9.21
CA LEU A 249 24.90 -24.62 9.83
C LEU A 249 24.56 -26.07 10.16
N LEU A 250 24.79 -27.01 9.26
CA LEU A 250 24.43 -28.42 9.41
C LEU A 250 25.28 -29.18 10.45
N LYS A 251 26.30 -28.57 11.05
CA LYS A 251 27.02 -29.10 12.22
C LYS A 251 26.19 -29.00 13.52
N HIS A 252 25.15 -28.14 13.50
CA HIS A 252 24.27 -27.93 14.64
C HIS A 252 22.96 -28.71 14.48
N LYS A 253 22.40 -29.20 15.60
CA LYS A 253 21.21 -30.07 15.58
C LYS A 253 19.87 -29.32 15.68
N ASN A 254 19.89 -28.16 16.31
CA ASN A 254 18.68 -27.33 16.53
C ASN A 254 19.04 -25.86 16.69
N PHE A 255 18.01 -25.02 16.76
CA PHE A 255 18.18 -23.55 16.85
C PHE A 255 18.89 -23.15 18.16
N ASP A 256 18.59 -23.80 19.29
CA ASP A 256 19.17 -23.46 20.59
C ASP A 256 20.69 -23.73 20.62
N ALA A 257 21.09 -24.83 20.01
CA ALA A 257 22.50 -25.22 19.92
C ALA A 257 23.28 -24.45 18.82
N LEU A 258 22.55 -23.62 17.98
CA LEU A 258 23.17 -22.89 16.87
C LEU A 258 24.12 -21.83 17.41
N SER A 259 25.40 -21.93 17.06
CA SER A 259 26.44 -20.99 17.43
C SER A 259 27.38 -20.79 16.26
N LEU A 260 27.11 -19.71 15.47
CA LEU A 260 27.95 -19.31 14.34
C LEU A 260 28.63 -17.98 14.67
N PRO A 261 29.89 -17.78 14.27
CA PRO A 261 30.54 -16.49 14.42
C PRO A 261 29.74 -15.38 13.75
N GLY A 262 29.51 -14.26 14.43
CA GLY A 262 28.75 -13.13 13.88
C GLY A 262 27.22 -13.28 13.94
N LEU A 263 26.68 -14.46 14.26
CA LEU A 263 25.24 -14.64 14.39
C LEU A 263 24.74 -14.19 15.76
N SER A 264 23.87 -13.19 15.78
CA SER A 264 23.25 -12.72 17.03
C SER A 264 22.23 -13.74 17.57
N GLU A 265 22.11 -13.81 18.91
CA GLU A 265 21.18 -14.73 19.62
C GLU A 265 19.76 -14.63 19.08
N ASP A 266 19.36 -13.44 18.75
CA ASP A 266 18.02 -13.13 18.26
C ASP A 266 17.72 -13.63 16.84
N ARG A 267 18.71 -14.07 16.12
CA ARG A 267 18.54 -14.61 14.77
C ARG A 267 18.53 -16.14 14.72
N LYS A 268 18.93 -16.82 15.77
CA LYS A 268 19.08 -18.29 15.78
C LYS A 268 17.83 -19.02 15.26
N ALA A 269 16.67 -18.66 15.77
CA ALA A 269 15.40 -19.32 15.40
C ALA A 269 14.96 -19.13 13.92
N VAL A 270 15.47 -18.09 13.27
CA VAL A 270 15.06 -17.73 11.89
C VAL A 270 16.21 -17.80 10.89
N PHE A 271 17.44 -18.10 11.33
CA PHE A 271 18.60 -18.11 10.45
C PHE A 271 18.59 -19.27 9.46
N ALA A 272 18.40 -20.50 9.94
CA ALA A 272 18.36 -21.68 9.07
C ALA A 272 17.25 -21.62 8.03
N PRO A 273 15.98 -21.30 8.39
CA PRO A 273 14.92 -21.10 7.42
C PRO A 273 15.20 -19.97 6.42
N GLY A 274 15.71 -18.85 6.91
CA GLY A 274 16.05 -17.70 6.06
C GLY A 274 17.18 -18.02 5.08
N LEU A 275 18.21 -18.74 5.52
CA LEU A 275 19.31 -19.22 4.66
C LEU A 275 18.80 -20.20 3.60
N ALA A 276 17.86 -21.09 3.95
CA ALA A 276 17.27 -22.01 2.98
C ALA A 276 16.47 -21.25 1.88
N ILE A 277 15.73 -20.20 2.25
CA ILE A 277 15.06 -19.32 1.28
C ILE A 277 16.09 -18.63 0.41
N LEU A 278 17.14 -18.05 0.99
CA LEU A 278 18.19 -17.34 0.25
C LEU A 278 18.88 -18.27 -0.76
N CYS A 279 19.24 -19.49 -0.36
CA CYS A 279 19.77 -20.50 -1.28
C CYS A 279 18.78 -20.82 -2.41
N GLY A 280 17.51 -21.01 -2.11
CA GLY A 280 16.47 -21.26 -3.12
C GLY A 280 16.28 -20.08 -4.11
N VAL A 281 16.41 -18.85 -3.64
CA VAL A 281 16.38 -17.65 -4.51
C VAL A 281 17.61 -17.63 -5.43
N PHE A 282 18.79 -17.93 -4.90
CA PHE A 282 20.02 -18.04 -5.72
C PHE A 282 19.89 -19.11 -6.80
N ASP A 283 19.38 -20.29 -6.44
CA ASP A 283 19.15 -21.39 -7.40
C ASP A 283 18.17 -21.00 -8.50
N ALA A 284 16.99 -20.47 -8.10
CA ALA A 284 15.92 -20.16 -9.03
C ALA A 284 16.31 -19.03 -9.99
N LEU A 285 16.97 -18.00 -9.52
CA LEU A 285 17.32 -16.83 -10.32
C LEU A 285 18.72 -16.92 -10.95
N ALA A 286 19.53 -17.92 -10.59
CA ALA A 286 20.93 -18.07 -11.01
C ALA A 286 21.80 -16.85 -10.64
N ILE A 287 21.66 -16.38 -9.39
CA ILE A 287 22.39 -15.23 -8.88
C ILE A 287 23.86 -15.62 -8.68
N LYS A 288 24.77 -14.78 -9.18
CA LYS A 288 26.22 -15.00 -9.04
C LYS A 288 26.80 -14.32 -7.80
N GLU A 289 26.30 -13.14 -7.49
CA GLU A 289 26.76 -12.31 -6.39
C GLU A 289 25.60 -11.46 -5.87
N LEU A 290 25.50 -11.33 -4.55
CA LEU A 290 24.54 -10.46 -3.86
C LEU A 290 25.29 -9.57 -2.87
N ARG A 291 24.95 -8.29 -2.83
CA ARG A 291 25.48 -7.30 -1.89
C ARG A 291 24.39 -6.87 -0.93
N LEU A 292 24.78 -6.52 0.30
CA LEU A 292 23.83 -5.97 1.26
C LEU A 292 23.47 -4.51 0.91
N SER A 293 22.19 -4.19 1.02
CA SER A 293 21.69 -2.83 0.95
C SER A 293 21.42 -2.29 2.36
N ASP A 294 21.79 -1.03 2.59
CA ASP A 294 21.43 -0.30 3.83
C ASP A 294 19.99 0.22 3.79
N GLY A 295 19.41 0.40 2.61
CA GLY A 295 18.03 0.81 2.41
C GLY A 295 17.08 -0.38 2.32
N ALA A 296 15.87 -0.21 2.86
CA ALA A 296 14.79 -1.18 2.85
C ALA A 296 13.44 -0.45 2.87
N LEU A 297 12.37 -1.14 3.29
CA LEU A 297 11.00 -0.63 3.32
C LEU A 297 10.87 0.77 3.98
N ARG A 298 11.48 0.97 5.14
CA ARG A 298 11.35 2.21 5.92
C ARG A 298 11.94 3.41 5.21
N GLU A 299 13.10 3.24 4.63
CA GLU A 299 13.75 4.27 3.82
C GLU A 299 12.87 4.60 2.60
N GLY A 300 12.31 3.59 1.94
CA GLY A 300 11.35 3.80 0.84
C GLY A 300 10.10 4.57 1.27
N VAL A 301 9.52 4.24 2.42
CA VAL A 301 8.38 4.98 2.98
C VAL A 301 8.75 6.45 3.25
N LEU A 302 9.91 6.73 3.83
CA LEU A 302 10.37 8.09 4.09
C LEU A 302 10.54 8.90 2.79
N TYR A 303 11.16 8.33 1.77
CA TYR A 303 11.35 8.99 0.47
C TYR A 303 10.01 9.17 -0.28
N GLU A 304 9.10 8.20 -0.16
CA GLU A 304 7.75 8.32 -0.70
C GLU A 304 6.99 9.49 -0.05
N MET A 305 7.08 9.63 1.28
CA MET A 305 6.47 10.75 2.00
C MET A 305 7.06 12.08 1.55
N GLU A 306 8.37 12.20 1.46
CA GLU A 306 9.07 13.39 0.99
C GLU A 306 8.68 13.75 -0.44
N GLY A 307 8.59 12.75 -1.34
CA GLY A 307 8.13 12.92 -2.71
C GLY A 307 6.69 13.44 -2.81
N ARG A 308 5.78 12.98 -1.94
CA ARG A 308 4.39 13.48 -1.88
C ARG A 308 4.35 14.97 -1.49
N PHE A 309 5.22 15.41 -0.60
CA PHE A 309 5.34 16.83 -0.25
C PHE A 309 5.88 17.70 -1.39
N ARG A 310 6.70 17.14 -2.28
CA ARG A 310 7.23 17.82 -3.47
C ARG A 310 6.32 17.73 -4.70
N HIS A 311 5.07 17.33 -4.55
CA HIS A 311 4.09 17.18 -5.64
C HIS A 311 4.41 16.09 -6.70
N GLN A 312 5.19 15.09 -6.34
CA GLN A 312 5.48 13.93 -7.20
C GLN A 312 4.70 12.69 -6.74
N ASP A 313 3.38 12.83 -6.59
CA ASP A 313 2.53 11.73 -6.13
C ASP A 313 2.45 10.60 -7.17
N ILE A 314 3.03 9.46 -6.86
CA ILE A 314 3.03 8.26 -7.71
C ILE A 314 1.61 7.79 -8.07
N ARG A 315 0.62 8.00 -7.19
CA ARG A 315 -0.76 7.59 -7.42
C ARG A 315 -1.37 8.23 -8.68
N SER A 316 -1.01 9.47 -8.97
CA SER A 316 -1.43 10.15 -10.19
C SER A 316 -0.85 9.48 -11.44
N ARG A 317 0.42 9.05 -11.40
CA ARG A 317 1.04 8.29 -12.50
C ARG A 317 0.40 6.91 -12.65
N THR A 318 0.12 6.23 -11.54
CA THR A 318 -0.56 4.92 -11.52
C THR A 318 -1.95 5.02 -12.15
N ALA A 319 -2.76 6.02 -11.75
CA ALA A 319 -4.08 6.23 -12.31
C ALA A 319 -4.01 6.55 -13.82
N GLN A 320 -3.04 7.38 -14.24
CA GLN A 320 -2.83 7.71 -15.67
C GLN A 320 -2.38 6.49 -16.48
N SER A 321 -1.49 5.65 -15.93
CA SER A 321 -1.03 4.41 -16.57
C SER A 321 -2.18 3.44 -16.78
N LEU A 322 -3.02 3.23 -15.76
CA LEU A 322 -4.19 2.37 -15.85
C LEU A 322 -5.21 2.92 -16.86
N ALA A 323 -5.44 4.24 -16.86
CA ALA A 323 -6.30 4.89 -17.85
C ALA A 323 -5.83 4.64 -19.30
N ASN A 324 -4.51 4.67 -19.53
CA ASN A 324 -3.92 4.36 -20.83
C ASN A 324 -4.07 2.87 -21.20
N GLN A 325 -3.78 1.99 -20.27
CA GLN A 325 -3.88 0.54 -20.47
C GLN A 325 -5.28 0.10 -20.90
N TYR A 326 -6.31 0.73 -20.34
CA TYR A 326 -7.71 0.42 -20.64
C TYR A 326 -8.34 1.38 -21.67
N ASN A 327 -7.54 2.22 -22.36
CA ASN A 327 -7.99 3.15 -23.41
C ASN A 327 -9.20 3.98 -23.00
N ILE A 328 -9.16 4.58 -21.81
CA ILE A 328 -10.26 5.39 -21.30
C ILE A 328 -10.46 6.63 -22.18
N ASP A 329 -11.71 6.99 -22.43
CA ASP A 329 -12.09 8.27 -23.02
C ASP A 329 -11.73 9.41 -22.06
N ARG A 330 -10.56 10.01 -22.27
CA ARG A 330 -10.02 11.07 -21.41
C ARG A 330 -10.89 12.33 -21.41
N GLU A 331 -11.53 12.65 -22.55
CA GLU A 331 -12.41 13.80 -22.64
C GLU A 331 -13.68 13.58 -21.82
N GLN A 332 -14.23 12.38 -21.83
CA GLN A 332 -15.36 12.02 -20.99
C GLN A 332 -14.96 12.04 -19.50
N ALA A 333 -13.83 11.43 -19.15
CA ALA A 333 -13.32 11.46 -17.78
C ALA A 333 -13.07 12.90 -17.29
N ARG A 334 -12.57 13.80 -18.15
CA ARG A 334 -12.38 15.22 -17.83
C ARG A 334 -13.72 15.92 -17.56
N ARG A 335 -14.73 15.75 -18.42
CA ARG A 335 -16.07 16.33 -18.22
C ARG A 335 -16.71 15.88 -16.92
N VAL A 336 -16.67 14.58 -16.64
CA VAL A 336 -17.16 14.02 -15.36
C VAL A 336 -16.38 14.59 -14.19
N LEU A 337 -15.06 14.76 -14.33
CA LEU A 337 -14.21 15.34 -13.28
C LEU A 337 -14.56 16.79 -12.98
N GLU A 338 -14.76 17.60 -14.00
CA GLU A 338 -15.15 19.01 -13.86
C GLU A 338 -16.49 19.14 -13.13
N THR A 339 -17.51 18.41 -13.57
CA THR A 339 -18.82 18.40 -12.93
C THR A 339 -18.76 17.89 -11.48
N THR A 340 -18.04 16.79 -11.25
CA THR A 340 -17.90 16.21 -9.91
C THR A 340 -17.12 17.15 -8.99
N THR A 341 -16.10 17.83 -9.49
CA THR A 341 -15.29 18.78 -8.71
C THR A 341 -16.12 20.00 -8.32
N LEU A 342 -16.91 20.56 -9.24
CA LEU A 342 -17.82 21.67 -8.95
C LEU A 342 -18.79 21.32 -7.81
N MET A 343 -19.41 20.15 -7.85
CA MET A 343 -20.32 19.70 -6.80
C MET A 343 -19.58 19.36 -5.50
N LEU A 344 -18.37 18.81 -5.58
CA LEU A 344 -17.55 18.50 -4.41
C LEU A 344 -17.16 19.76 -3.64
N GLU A 345 -16.77 20.82 -4.34
CA GLU A 345 -16.43 22.11 -3.73
C GLU A 345 -17.63 22.69 -2.97
N GLN A 346 -18.81 22.72 -3.61
CA GLN A 346 -20.04 23.17 -2.97
C GLN A 346 -20.41 22.28 -1.75
N TRP A 347 -20.23 20.98 -1.86
CA TRP A 347 -20.48 20.06 -0.73
C TRP A 347 -19.51 20.31 0.42
N GLN A 348 -18.22 20.52 0.14
CA GLN A 348 -17.20 20.78 1.16
C GLN A 348 -17.43 22.11 1.89
N GLU A 349 -17.85 23.16 1.20
CA GLU A 349 -18.22 24.44 1.81
C GLU A 349 -19.36 24.28 2.82
N GLN A 350 -20.36 23.45 2.51
CA GLN A 350 -21.50 23.17 3.39
C GLN A 350 -21.15 22.17 4.51
N ASN A 351 -20.13 21.35 4.32
CA ASN A 351 -19.74 20.26 5.23
C ASN A 351 -18.28 20.32 5.63
N PRO A 352 -17.74 21.43 6.17
CA PRO A 352 -16.30 21.61 6.40
C PRO A 352 -15.71 20.58 7.40
N LYS A 353 -16.53 20.06 8.32
CA LYS A 353 -16.09 19.02 9.28
C LYS A 353 -15.92 17.63 8.66
N LEU A 354 -16.49 17.39 7.49
CA LEU A 354 -16.42 16.13 6.74
C LEU A 354 -15.43 16.23 5.57
N ALA A 355 -15.02 17.46 5.20
CA ALA A 355 -14.06 17.70 4.14
C ALA A 355 -12.72 17.01 4.47
N ASN A 356 -12.22 16.23 3.51
CA ASN A 356 -10.97 15.49 3.65
C ASN A 356 -10.23 15.50 2.30
N PRO A 357 -9.04 16.14 2.22
CA PRO A 357 -8.26 16.23 0.98
C PRO A 357 -7.89 14.86 0.39
N HIS A 358 -7.63 13.86 1.24
CA HIS A 358 -7.31 12.50 0.76
C HIS A 358 -8.51 11.84 0.10
N LEU A 359 -9.70 11.99 0.67
CA LEU A 359 -10.95 11.50 0.07
C LEU A 359 -11.30 12.24 -1.23
N ALA A 360 -11.08 13.55 -1.28
CA ALA A 360 -11.25 14.33 -2.50
C ALA A 360 -10.32 13.84 -3.63
N ALA A 361 -9.08 13.53 -3.31
CA ALA A 361 -8.14 12.96 -4.27
C ALA A 361 -8.58 11.55 -4.74
N LEU A 362 -9.04 10.68 -3.81
CA LEU A 362 -9.56 9.35 -4.16
C LEU A 362 -10.78 9.44 -5.08
N LEU A 363 -11.67 10.39 -4.84
CA LEU A 363 -12.81 10.64 -5.73
C LEU A 363 -12.33 11.03 -7.14
N LYS A 364 -11.33 11.92 -7.27
CA LYS A 364 -10.78 12.33 -8.57
C LYS A 364 -10.20 11.15 -9.35
N TRP A 365 -9.46 10.25 -8.70
CA TRP A 365 -8.96 9.03 -9.33
C TRP A 365 -10.07 8.04 -9.67
N ALA A 366 -11.09 7.90 -8.81
CA ALA A 366 -12.27 7.08 -9.13
C ALA A 366 -13.03 7.61 -10.34
N VAL A 367 -13.17 8.95 -10.47
CA VAL A 367 -13.74 9.59 -11.65
C VAL A 367 -12.92 9.27 -12.90
N MET A 368 -11.60 9.40 -12.85
CA MET A 368 -10.73 9.11 -13.99
C MET A 368 -10.86 7.64 -14.46
N LEU A 369 -11.07 6.72 -13.52
CA LEU A 369 -11.00 5.27 -13.76
C LEU A 369 -12.38 4.58 -13.82
N HIS A 370 -13.50 5.32 -13.76
CA HIS A 370 -14.81 4.71 -13.65
C HIS A 370 -15.22 3.85 -14.86
N GLU A 371 -14.63 4.08 -16.02
CA GLU A 371 -14.91 3.36 -17.27
C GLU A 371 -13.88 2.28 -17.63
N VAL A 372 -12.89 1.94 -16.79
CA VAL A 372 -11.87 0.90 -17.11
C VAL A 372 -12.48 -0.45 -17.49
N GLY A 373 -13.67 -0.76 -17.00
CA GLY A 373 -14.39 -2.00 -17.32
C GLY A 373 -15.19 -1.97 -18.62
N LEU A 374 -15.20 -0.85 -19.34
CA LEU A 374 -15.96 -0.70 -20.59
C LEU A 374 -15.44 -1.65 -21.68
N ASN A 375 -14.13 -1.93 -21.68
CA ASN A 375 -13.51 -2.89 -22.59
C ASN A 375 -13.99 -4.34 -22.40
N ILE A 376 -14.59 -4.65 -21.25
CA ILE A 376 -15.16 -5.99 -21.01
C ILE A 376 -16.61 -6.03 -21.50
N ASN A 377 -17.47 -5.15 -20.99
CA ASN A 377 -18.87 -5.09 -21.37
C ASN A 377 -19.53 -3.79 -20.88
N HIS A 378 -20.32 -3.14 -21.74
CA HIS A 378 -21.02 -1.90 -21.40
C HIS A 378 -22.10 -2.10 -20.28
N SER A 379 -22.90 -3.16 -20.36
CA SER A 379 -24.03 -3.34 -19.42
C SER A 379 -23.59 -3.58 -17.98
N GLY A 380 -22.44 -4.22 -17.78
CA GLY A 380 -21.81 -4.52 -16.50
C GLY A 380 -20.65 -3.61 -16.13
N MET A 381 -20.37 -2.55 -16.89
CA MET A 381 -19.19 -1.72 -16.80
C MET A 381 -18.79 -1.37 -15.35
N HIS A 382 -19.72 -0.85 -14.55
CA HIS A 382 -19.45 -0.49 -13.14
C HIS A 382 -18.96 -1.67 -12.27
N ARG A 383 -19.39 -2.89 -12.56
CA ARG A 383 -18.93 -4.12 -11.88
C ARG A 383 -17.54 -4.50 -12.36
N HIS A 384 -17.33 -4.45 -13.67
CA HIS A 384 -16.05 -4.76 -14.28
C HIS A 384 -14.99 -3.75 -13.87
N SER A 385 -15.32 -2.46 -13.87
CA SER A 385 -14.42 -1.40 -13.41
C SER A 385 -14.03 -1.60 -11.94
N ALA A 386 -14.98 -1.88 -11.08
CA ALA A 386 -14.71 -2.15 -9.67
C ALA A 386 -13.81 -3.39 -9.49
N TYR A 387 -14.09 -4.48 -10.23
CA TYR A 387 -13.27 -5.68 -10.18
C TYR A 387 -11.82 -5.42 -10.63
N ILE A 388 -11.65 -4.69 -11.74
CA ILE A 388 -10.32 -4.30 -12.22
C ILE A 388 -9.58 -3.48 -11.16
N LEU A 389 -10.20 -2.43 -10.61
CA LEU A 389 -9.59 -1.59 -9.60
C LEU A 389 -9.24 -2.36 -8.32
N GLN A 390 -10.08 -3.32 -7.92
CA GLN A 390 -9.86 -4.12 -6.72
C GLN A 390 -8.72 -5.13 -6.87
N ASN A 391 -8.47 -5.64 -8.09
CA ASN A 391 -7.56 -6.75 -8.34
C ASN A 391 -6.33 -6.37 -9.17
N SER A 392 -6.19 -5.10 -9.57
CA SER A 392 -4.98 -4.59 -10.22
C SER A 392 -3.93 -4.16 -9.20
N ASP A 393 -2.67 -4.24 -9.59
CA ASP A 393 -1.60 -3.59 -8.83
C ASP A 393 -1.70 -2.08 -9.02
N LEU A 394 -1.91 -1.35 -7.94
CA LEU A 394 -2.02 0.11 -7.92
C LEU A 394 -0.93 0.72 -7.04
N PRO A 395 0.31 0.89 -7.57
CA PRO A 395 1.41 1.49 -6.84
C PRO A 395 1.05 2.83 -6.20
N GLY A 396 1.43 3.02 -4.94
CA GLY A 396 1.13 4.22 -4.16
C GLY A 396 -0.21 4.18 -3.40
N PHE A 397 -1.10 3.22 -3.71
CA PHE A 397 -2.35 3.04 -2.99
C PHE A 397 -2.24 1.92 -1.96
N ASN A 398 -2.71 2.18 -0.75
CA ASN A 398 -2.91 1.12 0.23
C ASN A 398 -4.20 0.32 -0.06
N GLN A 399 -4.38 -0.81 0.62
CA GLN A 399 -5.52 -1.71 0.35
C GLN A 399 -6.88 -1.05 0.56
N GLU A 400 -7.06 -0.21 1.59
CA GLU A 400 -8.33 0.46 1.83
C GLU A 400 -8.61 1.57 0.83
N GLN A 401 -7.60 2.31 0.40
CA GLN A 401 -7.74 3.31 -0.67
C GLN A 401 -8.16 2.66 -1.99
N GLN A 402 -7.52 1.54 -2.35
CA GLN A 402 -7.86 0.75 -3.52
C GLN A 402 -9.29 0.22 -3.44
N MET A 403 -9.67 -0.35 -2.29
CA MET A 403 -11.03 -0.84 -2.03
C MET A 403 -12.06 0.28 -2.08
N LEU A 404 -11.75 1.47 -1.55
CA LEU A 404 -12.66 2.62 -1.60
C LEU A 404 -12.87 3.11 -3.03
N MET A 405 -11.82 3.26 -3.84
CA MET A 405 -11.97 3.61 -5.25
C MET A 405 -12.83 2.59 -6.00
N ALA A 406 -12.58 1.29 -5.78
CA ALA A 406 -13.41 0.22 -6.36
C ALA A 406 -14.88 0.32 -5.91
N THR A 407 -15.12 0.68 -4.66
CA THR A 407 -16.47 0.87 -4.10
C THR A 407 -17.17 2.09 -4.72
N LEU A 408 -16.50 3.23 -4.83
CA LEU A 408 -17.05 4.42 -5.50
C LEU A 408 -17.46 4.09 -6.94
N VAL A 409 -16.58 3.41 -7.66
CA VAL A 409 -16.84 3.01 -9.05
C VAL A 409 -17.89 1.90 -9.14
N ARG A 410 -17.97 0.98 -8.16
CA ARG A 410 -19.01 -0.06 -8.13
C ARG A 410 -20.42 0.52 -8.04
N TYR A 411 -20.58 1.60 -7.31
CA TYR A 411 -21.87 2.18 -6.99
C TYR A 411 -22.18 3.50 -7.73
N HIS A 412 -21.38 3.90 -8.70
CA HIS A 412 -21.62 5.13 -9.47
C HIS A 412 -22.87 5.06 -10.37
N ARG A 413 -23.50 3.91 -10.51
CA ARG A 413 -24.75 3.70 -11.26
C ARG A 413 -25.52 2.48 -10.75
N LYS A 414 -26.82 2.39 -11.11
CA LYS A 414 -27.74 1.33 -10.69
C LYS A 414 -28.05 1.38 -9.21
N ALA A 415 -28.75 0.35 -8.70
CA ALA A 415 -29.15 0.28 -7.29
C ALA A 415 -27.95 0.19 -6.33
N ILE A 416 -28.09 0.81 -5.18
CA ILE A 416 -27.11 0.80 -4.10
C ILE A 416 -27.63 -0.10 -3.00
N LYS A 417 -26.80 -1.00 -2.52
CA LYS A 417 -27.07 -1.85 -1.37
C LYS A 417 -26.06 -1.52 -0.29
N LEU A 418 -26.50 -0.79 0.72
CA LEU A 418 -25.63 -0.33 1.82
C LEU A 418 -25.06 -1.49 2.63
N ASP A 419 -25.73 -2.62 2.68
CA ASP A 419 -25.29 -3.82 3.40
C ASP A 419 -24.14 -4.54 2.69
N ASP A 420 -24.03 -4.36 1.37
CA ASP A 420 -22.95 -4.93 0.56
C ASP A 420 -21.66 -4.07 0.57
N LEU A 421 -21.68 -2.92 1.29
CA LEU A 421 -20.51 -2.04 1.37
C LEU A 421 -19.41 -2.66 2.22
N PRO A 422 -18.14 -2.61 1.77
CA PRO A 422 -17.01 -3.04 2.57
C PRO A 422 -16.93 -2.28 3.90
N ARG A 423 -16.34 -2.92 4.90
CA ARG A 423 -15.98 -2.25 6.15
C ARG A 423 -14.61 -1.63 5.99
N PHE A 424 -14.53 -0.34 6.28
CA PHE A 424 -13.27 0.40 6.28
C PHE A 424 -12.86 0.74 7.72
N THR A 425 -11.56 0.76 7.96
CA THR A 425 -10.98 1.24 9.22
C THR A 425 -10.49 2.68 9.08
N LEU A 426 -9.94 3.05 7.93
CA LEU A 426 -9.45 4.40 7.65
C LEU A 426 -10.55 5.40 7.28
N PHE A 427 -11.71 4.92 6.79
CA PHE A 427 -12.75 5.78 6.23
C PHE A 427 -14.10 5.53 6.90
N ARG A 428 -14.76 6.59 7.38
CA ARG A 428 -16.09 6.51 8.01
C ARG A 428 -17.18 6.63 6.95
N LYS A 429 -18.27 5.86 7.08
CA LYS A 429 -19.43 5.89 6.16
C LYS A 429 -19.89 7.32 5.83
N LYS A 430 -20.05 8.18 6.85
CA LYS A 430 -20.48 9.57 6.69
C LYS A 430 -19.53 10.45 5.84
N GLN A 431 -18.31 10.02 5.62
CA GLN A 431 -17.32 10.74 4.82
C GLN A 431 -17.29 10.25 3.36
N PHE A 432 -17.48 8.95 3.09
CA PHE A 432 -17.38 8.43 1.75
C PHE A 432 -18.71 8.20 1.03
N LEU A 433 -19.84 8.04 1.74
CA LEU A 433 -21.15 7.93 1.08
C LEU A 433 -21.46 9.17 0.21
N PRO A 434 -21.20 10.42 0.64
CA PRO A 434 -21.35 11.58 -0.22
C PRO A 434 -20.51 11.51 -1.51
N LEU A 435 -19.35 10.87 -1.48
CA LEU A 435 -18.52 10.72 -2.68
C LEU A 435 -19.15 9.78 -3.71
N ILE A 436 -19.90 8.75 -3.25
CA ILE A 436 -20.69 7.91 -4.16
C ILE A 436 -21.79 8.76 -4.80
N GLN A 437 -22.49 9.59 -4.03
CA GLN A 437 -23.54 10.47 -4.52
C GLN A 437 -23.00 11.46 -5.56
N LEU A 438 -21.87 12.11 -5.27
CA LEU A 438 -21.19 13.03 -6.18
C LEU A 438 -20.77 12.37 -7.50
N LEU A 439 -20.15 11.19 -7.42
CA LEU A 439 -19.71 10.47 -8.62
C LEU A 439 -20.91 10.04 -9.49
N ARG A 440 -22.00 9.57 -8.86
CA ARG A 440 -23.25 9.21 -9.56
C ARG A 440 -23.79 10.37 -10.36
N LEU A 441 -23.96 11.53 -9.71
CA LEU A 441 -24.47 12.73 -10.34
C LEU A 441 -23.53 13.24 -11.43
N GLY A 442 -22.21 13.25 -11.17
CA GLY A 442 -21.21 13.66 -12.15
C GLY A 442 -21.23 12.81 -13.41
N VAL A 443 -21.35 11.48 -13.29
CA VAL A 443 -21.46 10.57 -14.44
C VAL A 443 -22.79 10.77 -15.17
N LEU A 444 -23.90 10.84 -14.43
CA LEU A 444 -25.24 11.00 -15.01
C LEU A 444 -25.34 12.27 -15.84
N LEU A 445 -24.90 13.41 -15.30
CA LEU A 445 -24.95 14.72 -15.99
C LEU A 445 -24.06 14.76 -17.25
N ASN A 446 -23.15 13.80 -17.41
CA ASN A 446 -22.27 13.71 -18.59
C ASN A 446 -22.55 12.46 -19.46
N ASN A 447 -23.71 11.79 -19.28
CA ASN A 447 -24.08 10.60 -20.08
C ASN A 447 -24.12 10.84 -21.58
N GLN A 448 -24.47 12.05 -22.00
CA GLN A 448 -24.58 12.41 -23.43
C GLN A 448 -23.21 12.60 -24.13
N ARG A 449 -22.11 12.59 -23.35
CA ARG A 449 -20.73 12.76 -23.87
C ARG A 449 -20.52 14.02 -24.72
N GLN A 450 -21.27 15.10 -24.44
CA GLN A 450 -21.21 16.38 -25.16
C GLN A 450 -20.57 17.48 -24.29
N ALA A 451 -19.97 18.48 -24.91
CA ALA A 451 -19.17 19.49 -24.20
C ALA A 451 -19.97 20.45 -23.30
N THR A 452 -21.31 20.47 -23.39
CA THR A 452 -22.16 21.52 -22.77
C THR A 452 -23.27 20.95 -21.86
N THR A 453 -23.12 19.74 -21.31
CA THR A 453 -24.21 19.08 -20.57
C THR A 453 -24.39 19.55 -19.14
N THR A 454 -23.41 20.20 -18.53
CA THR A 454 -23.51 20.71 -17.15
C THR A 454 -23.53 22.23 -17.19
N PRO A 455 -24.58 22.87 -16.70
CA PRO A 455 -24.62 24.35 -16.67
C PRO A 455 -23.61 24.86 -15.61
N PRO A 456 -22.85 25.91 -15.90
CA PRO A 456 -21.87 26.46 -14.95
C PRO A 456 -22.51 27.03 -13.68
N THR A 457 -23.82 27.34 -13.73
CA THR A 457 -24.62 27.83 -12.60
C THR A 457 -25.31 26.73 -11.80
N LEU A 458 -25.00 25.44 -12.05
CA LEU A 458 -25.52 24.34 -11.28
C LEU A 458 -25.24 24.54 -9.77
N ARG A 459 -26.27 24.50 -8.96
CA ARG A 459 -26.16 24.62 -7.50
C ARG A 459 -26.51 23.32 -6.83
N LEU A 460 -25.69 22.92 -5.86
CA LEU A 460 -25.91 21.77 -4.98
C LEU A 460 -26.14 22.30 -3.58
N GLN A 461 -27.29 21.94 -2.98
CA GLN A 461 -27.58 22.13 -1.56
C GLN A 461 -27.68 20.77 -0.90
N THR A 462 -27.05 20.62 0.27
CA THR A 462 -27.01 19.34 0.98
C THR A 462 -27.36 19.50 2.45
N GLU A 463 -28.29 18.68 2.89
CA GLU A 463 -28.66 18.53 4.29
C GLU A 463 -28.57 17.04 4.65
N ALA A 464 -27.48 16.63 5.27
CA ALA A 464 -27.14 15.21 5.47
C ALA A 464 -27.17 14.41 4.14
N HIS A 465 -28.17 13.54 3.96
CA HIS A 465 -28.34 12.74 2.74
C HIS A 465 -29.50 13.23 1.87
N HIS A 466 -30.08 14.38 2.21
CA HIS A 466 -31.09 15.07 1.40
C HIS A 466 -30.39 16.13 0.54
N TRP A 467 -30.39 15.93 -0.74
CA TRP A 467 -29.67 16.79 -1.70
C TRP A 467 -30.66 17.45 -2.66
N THR A 468 -30.41 18.71 -2.98
CA THR A 468 -31.17 19.46 -3.99
C THR A 468 -30.21 19.96 -5.07
N LEU A 469 -30.48 19.57 -6.31
CA LEU A 469 -29.81 20.12 -7.49
C LEU A 469 -30.72 21.18 -8.10
N THR A 470 -30.20 22.39 -8.20
CA THR A 470 -30.92 23.52 -8.85
C THR A 470 -30.24 23.87 -10.16
N PHE A 471 -31.02 23.85 -11.21
CA PHE A 471 -30.60 24.17 -12.58
C PHE A 471 -31.07 25.56 -12.97
N PRO A 472 -30.49 26.22 -14.01
CA PRO A 472 -30.96 27.49 -14.53
C PRO A 472 -32.43 27.41 -14.96
N HIS A 473 -33.11 28.52 -14.93
CA HIS A 473 -34.50 28.60 -15.37
C HIS A 473 -34.68 28.06 -16.80
N ASN A 474 -35.69 27.24 -17.00
CA ASN A 474 -36.09 26.64 -18.28
C ASN A 474 -34.99 25.74 -18.93
N TRP A 475 -34.02 25.28 -18.15
CA TRP A 475 -32.90 24.43 -18.65
C TRP A 475 -33.39 23.09 -19.19
N PHE A 476 -34.37 22.47 -18.51
CA PHE A 476 -34.89 21.16 -18.89
C PHE A 476 -35.71 21.17 -20.18
N SER A 477 -36.18 22.32 -20.64
CA SER A 477 -36.87 22.43 -21.95
C SER A 477 -35.95 22.00 -23.10
N GLN A 478 -34.63 22.21 -22.95
CA GLN A 478 -33.63 21.83 -23.95
C GLN A 478 -32.89 20.55 -23.57
N ASN A 479 -33.06 20.04 -22.33
CA ASN A 479 -32.34 18.91 -21.77
C ASN A 479 -33.31 17.85 -21.17
N ALA A 480 -34.43 17.56 -21.82
CA ALA A 480 -35.46 16.67 -21.35
C ALA A 480 -34.95 15.25 -21.02
N LEU A 481 -33.97 14.73 -21.77
CA LEU A 481 -33.37 13.43 -21.49
C LEU A 481 -32.59 13.41 -20.19
N VAL A 482 -31.94 14.52 -19.83
CA VAL A 482 -31.22 14.61 -18.53
C VAL A 482 -32.22 14.63 -17.37
N LEU A 483 -33.37 15.30 -17.55
CA LEU A 483 -34.45 15.28 -16.55
C LEU A 483 -34.94 13.86 -16.31
N LEU A 484 -35.23 13.08 -17.35
CA LEU A 484 -35.64 11.68 -17.24
C LEU A 484 -34.58 10.80 -16.54
N ASP A 485 -33.29 11.04 -16.84
CA ASP A 485 -32.21 10.33 -16.17
C ASP A 485 -32.12 10.70 -14.69
N LEU A 486 -32.33 11.97 -14.33
CA LEU A 486 -32.36 12.46 -12.95
C LEU A 486 -33.58 11.90 -12.19
N GLU A 487 -34.78 11.86 -12.80
CA GLU A 487 -35.97 11.24 -12.21
C GLU A 487 -35.75 9.76 -11.89
N LYS A 488 -35.08 9.06 -12.80
CA LYS A 488 -34.67 7.66 -12.55
C LYS A 488 -33.64 7.54 -11.44
N GLU A 489 -32.75 8.49 -11.33
CA GLU A 489 -31.77 8.53 -10.22
C GLU A 489 -32.42 8.80 -8.88
N GLN A 490 -33.46 9.66 -8.83
CA GLN A 490 -34.29 9.85 -7.63
C GLN A 490 -34.86 8.50 -7.13
N GLN A 491 -35.39 7.67 -8.03
CA GLN A 491 -35.90 6.34 -7.66
C GLN A 491 -34.81 5.42 -7.08
N TYR A 492 -33.55 5.52 -7.56
CA TYR A 492 -32.46 4.78 -6.94
C TYR A 492 -32.12 5.29 -5.56
N TRP A 493 -32.21 6.59 -5.31
CA TRP A 493 -31.96 7.16 -3.99
C TRP A 493 -33.06 6.82 -2.99
N GLU A 494 -34.32 6.83 -3.40
CA GLU A 494 -35.46 6.40 -2.59
C GLU A 494 -35.31 4.95 -2.09
N GLY A 495 -34.62 4.11 -2.84
CA GLY A 495 -34.28 2.75 -2.43
C GLY A 495 -33.18 2.64 -1.36
N VAL A 496 -32.60 3.76 -0.92
CA VAL A 496 -31.55 3.84 0.10
C VAL A 496 -32.09 4.60 1.30
N PRO A 497 -32.10 4.02 2.51
CA PRO A 497 -32.60 4.69 3.71
C PRO A 497 -31.97 6.08 3.87
N GLU A 498 -32.81 7.08 4.19
CA GLU A 498 -32.42 8.47 4.43
C GLU A 498 -31.91 9.25 3.21
N TRP A 499 -31.80 8.65 2.01
CA TRP A 499 -31.37 9.38 0.83
C TRP A 499 -32.55 10.02 0.09
N LEU A 500 -32.41 11.29 -0.24
CA LEU A 500 -33.39 12.03 -1.03
C LEU A 500 -32.66 12.94 -2.03
N LEU A 501 -33.02 12.86 -3.29
CA LEU A 501 -32.61 13.78 -4.32
C LEU A 501 -33.80 14.62 -4.77
N LYS A 502 -33.68 15.94 -4.68
CA LYS A 502 -34.63 16.90 -5.24
C LYS A 502 -34.02 17.58 -6.45
N ILE A 503 -34.85 17.84 -7.44
CA ILE A 503 -34.48 18.54 -8.69
C ILE A 503 -35.34 19.78 -8.74
N ALA A 504 -34.71 20.94 -8.98
CA ALA A 504 -35.37 22.24 -9.07
C ALA A 504 -34.78 23.05 -10.24
N GLU A 505 -35.53 24.00 -10.74
CA GLU A 505 -35.04 25.09 -11.58
C GLU A 505 -35.11 26.43 -10.83
N GLU A 506 -34.22 27.33 -11.14
CA GLU A 506 -34.27 28.71 -10.61
C GLU A 506 -35.57 29.35 -11.01
N GLU A 507 -36.14 30.18 -10.13
CA GLU A 507 -37.30 31.02 -10.50
C GLU A 507 -36.87 32.03 -11.56
N PRO A 508 -37.76 32.41 -12.50
CA PRO A 508 -37.44 33.45 -13.48
C PRO A 508 -37.07 34.75 -12.74
N ASP A 509 -35.98 35.38 -13.16
CA ASP A 509 -35.64 36.71 -12.67
C ASP A 509 -36.84 37.65 -12.85
N ALA A 510 -37.32 38.22 -11.76
CA ALA A 510 -38.51 39.07 -11.71
C ALA A 510 -38.29 40.43 -12.38
#